data_8dc133e58cac1398ea664b627505a456
#
_entry.id   8dc133e58cac1398ea664b627505a456
#
_cell.length_a   1.000
_cell.length_b   1.000
_cell.length_c   1.000
_cell.angle_alpha   90.00
_cell.angle_beta   90.00
_cell.angle_gamma   90.00
#
_symmetry.space_group_name_H-M   'P 1'
#
loop_
_entity.id
_entity.type
_entity.pdbx_description
1 polymer ?
#
loop_
_entity_poly.entity_id
_entity_poly.type
_entity_poly.pdbx_seq_one_letter_code
_entity_poly.pdbx_strand_id
1 'polypeptide(L)'
;TLAAQGVVSLGFYAFLLLSSNPFERLPVPATEGMGLNPLLQDIGLAFHPPTLYLGYVGLSVAFSFAVGALLTRQVTPDFARAMRPWVLGAWVLLTIGITAGSYWAYYELGWGGWWFWDPVENASLMPWLAATALLHSASVLASRDALRTWTIMLGVVAFSMSMVGTFLVRS
;
A
#
# COMPACT_ATOMS: atom_id res chain seq x y z
N THR A 1 -13.68 5.15 -11.83
CA THR A 1 -12.77 5.18 -10.66
C THR A 1 -13.53 4.81 -9.38
N LEU A 2 -14.56 5.56 -8.94
CA LEU A 2 -15.29 5.30 -7.67
C LEU A 2 -15.92 3.90 -7.63
N ALA A 3 -16.51 3.43 -8.71
CA ALA A 3 -17.08 2.07 -8.78
C ALA A 3 -16.00 0.98 -8.58
N ALA A 4 -14.83 1.16 -9.20
CA ALA A 4 -13.72 0.22 -9.01
C ALA A 4 -13.23 0.22 -7.56
N GLN A 5 -13.10 1.39 -6.94
CA GLN A 5 -12.77 1.51 -5.51
C GLN A 5 -13.83 0.83 -4.63
N GLY A 6 -15.10 1.00 -4.96
CA GLY A 6 -16.20 0.32 -4.26
C GLY A 6 -16.12 -1.20 -4.34
N VAL A 7 -15.77 -1.76 -5.50
CA VAL A 7 -15.58 -3.21 -5.67
C VAL A 7 -14.41 -3.72 -4.84
N VAL A 8 -13.29 -3.01 -4.82
CA VAL A 8 -12.14 -3.35 -3.97
C VAL A 8 -12.55 -3.36 -2.49
N SER A 9 -13.25 -2.32 -2.05
CA SER A 9 -13.74 -2.22 -0.66
C SER A 9 -14.70 -3.36 -0.29
N LEU A 10 -15.62 -3.71 -1.19
CA LEU A 10 -16.54 -4.84 -0.99
C LEU A 10 -15.78 -6.17 -0.84
N GLY A 11 -14.73 -6.39 -1.63
CA GLY A 11 -13.86 -7.57 -1.50
C GLY A 11 -13.22 -7.66 -0.12
N PHE A 12 -12.67 -6.54 0.39
CA PHE A 12 -12.10 -6.49 1.75
C PHE A 12 -13.14 -6.70 2.84
N TYR A 13 -14.33 -6.11 2.74
CA TYR A 13 -15.40 -6.33 3.70
C TYR A 13 -15.88 -7.79 3.69
N ALA A 14 -16.02 -8.39 2.52
CA ALA A 14 -16.38 -9.80 2.41
C ALA A 14 -15.30 -10.68 3.07
N PHE A 15 -14.02 -10.42 2.84
CA PHE A 15 -12.93 -11.13 3.50
C PHE A 15 -12.98 -10.98 5.02
N LEU A 16 -13.14 -9.77 5.53
CA LEU A 16 -13.22 -9.49 6.97
C LEU A 16 -14.39 -10.23 7.63
N LEU A 17 -15.57 -10.21 7.01
CA LEU A 17 -16.76 -10.79 7.63
C LEU A 17 -16.85 -12.31 7.49
N LEU A 18 -16.30 -12.89 6.41
CA LEU A 18 -16.45 -14.32 6.12
C LEU A 18 -15.23 -15.14 6.57
N SER A 19 -14.04 -14.56 6.58
CA SER A 19 -12.80 -15.30 6.81
C SER A 19 -12.00 -14.81 8.03
N SER A 20 -12.12 -13.55 8.40
CA SER A 20 -11.32 -12.94 9.49
C SER A 20 -12.19 -11.97 10.28
N ASN A 21 -13.30 -12.45 10.84
CA ASN A 21 -14.27 -11.62 11.53
C ASN A 21 -13.70 -11.07 12.85
N PRO A 22 -13.42 -9.76 12.96
CA PRO A 22 -12.86 -9.18 14.19
C PRO A 22 -13.89 -9.09 15.34
N PHE A 23 -15.17 -9.35 15.05
CA PHE A 23 -16.26 -9.34 16.03
C PHE A 23 -16.60 -10.75 16.53
N GLU A 24 -15.88 -11.77 16.07
CA GLU A 24 -16.07 -13.14 16.55
C GLU A 24 -15.69 -13.23 18.04
N ARG A 25 -16.59 -13.81 18.83
CA ARG A 25 -16.35 -13.95 20.26
C ARG A 25 -15.67 -15.27 20.56
N LEU A 26 -14.69 -15.23 21.44
CA LEU A 26 -14.07 -16.44 21.96
C LEU A 26 -15.10 -17.30 22.71
N PRO A 27 -15.05 -18.63 22.57
CA PRO A 27 -15.93 -19.56 23.31
C PRO A 27 -15.81 -19.37 24.82
N VAL A 28 -14.61 -19.08 25.30
CA VAL A 28 -14.32 -18.73 26.69
C VAL A 28 -13.73 -17.33 26.70
N PRO A 29 -14.40 -16.35 27.33
CA PRO A 29 -13.86 -15.00 27.43
C PRO A 29 -12.54 -15.00 28.20
N ALA A 30 -11.53 -14.27 27.69
CA ALA A 30 -10.31 -14.05 28.45
C ALA A 30 -10.60 -13.18 29.68
N THR A 31 -10.06 -13.54 30.83
CA THR A 31 -10.20 -12.78 32.08
C THR A 31 -9.37 -11.50 32.03
N GLU A 32 -8.22 -11.55 31.38
CA GLU A 32 -7.33 -10.42 31.15
C GLU A 32 -6.71 -10.50 29.75
N GLY A 33 -6.35 -9.35 29.17
CA GLY A 33 -5.60 -9.29 27.93
C GLY A 33 -4.13 -9.69 28.16
N MET A 34 -3.48 -10.22 27.14
CA MET A 34 -2.06 -10.61 27.19
C MET A 34 -1.10 -9.40 27.24
N GLY A 35 -1.62 -8.18 27.10
CA GLY A 35 -0.81 -6.97 26.97
C GLY A 35 -0.13 -6.86 25.60
N LEU A 36 0.55 -5.75 25.40
CA LEU A 36 1.34 -5.50 24.18
C LEU A 36 2.77 -6.03 24.41
N ASN A 37 3.33 -6.71 23.42
CA ASN A 37 4.74 -7.14 23.45
C ASN A 37 5.64 -5.92 23.75
N PRO A 38 6.60 -6.01 24.67
CA PRO A 38 7.50 -4.91 25.03
C PRO A 38 8.20 -4.27 23.82
N LEU A 39 8.64 -5.04 22.83
CA LEU A 39 9.23 -4.54 21.58
C LEU A 39 8.27 -3.68 20.76
N LEU A 40 6.96 -3.83 20.96
CA LEU A 40 5.94 -3.06 20.29
C LEU A 40 5.49 -1.81 21.05
N GLN A 41 6.03 -1.58 22.25
CA GLN A 41 5.71 -0.43 23.10
C GLN A 41 6.64 0.76 22.82
N ASP A 42 6.90 1.01 21.55
CA ASP A 42 7.77 2.08 21.07
C ASP A 42 6.98 3.12 20.26
N ILE A 43 7.42 4.38 20.35
CA ILE A 43 6.77 5.49 19.63
C ILE A 43 6.87 5.32 18.11
N GLY A 44 7.93 4.68 17.61
CA GLY A 44 8.11 4.40 16.19
C GLY A 44 6.98 3.53 15.64
N LEU A 45 6.47 2.58 16.45
CA LEU A 45 5.33 1.75 16.07
C LEU A 45 3.98 2.48 16.11
N ALA A 46 3.89 3.63 16.77
CA ALA A 46 2.69 4.46 16.68
C ALA A 46 2.57 5.15 15.32
N PHE A 47 3.69 5.48 14.67
CA PHE A 47 3.73 6.22 13.40
C PHE A 47 4.02 5.36 12.18
N HIS A 48 4.93 4.39 12.28
CA HIS A 48 5.35 3.56 11.15
C HIS A 48 4.19 2.78 10.50
N PRO A 49 3.41 1.94 11.20
CA PRO A 49 2.38 1.14 10.56
C PRO A 49 1.26 1.97 9.94
N PRO A 50 0.67 2.99 10.62
CA PRO A 50 -0.37 3.81 10.01
C PRO A 50 0.10 4.51 8.73
N THR A 51 1.31 5.05 8.74
CA THR A 51 1.88 5.76 7.59
C THR A 51 2.12 4.82 6.41
N LEU A 52 2.68 3.65 6.69
CA LEU A 52 2.92 2.61 5.69
C LEU A 52 1.60 2.12 5.07
N TYR A 53 0.61 1.80 5.90
CA TYR A 53 -0.71 1.32 5.42
C TYR A 53 -1.45 2.37 4.61
N LEU A 54 -1.41 3.64 4.99
CA LEU A 54 -1.98 4.72 4.18
C LEU A 54 -1.33 4.80 2.80
N GLY A 55 -0.03 4.55 2.70
CA GLY A 55 0.66 4.43 1.43
C GLY A 55 0.16 3.25 0.58
N TYR A 56 0.06 2.06 1.17
CA TYR A 56 -0.46 0.88 0.48
C TYR A 56 -1.90 1.07 0.00
N VAL A 57 -2.79 1.51 0.89
CA VAL A 57 -4.19 1.77 0.55
C VAL A 57 -4.31 2.88 -0.50
N GLY A 58 -3.45 3.89 -0.43
CA GLY A 58 -3.38 4.96 -1.42
C GLY A 58 -3.12 4.46 -2.84
N LEU A 59 -2.36 3.38 -3.02
CA LEU A 59 -2.14 2.77 -4.33
C LEU A 59 -3.41 2.13 -4.94
N SER A 60 -4.42 1.78 -4.12
CA SER A 60 -5.71 1.32 -4.63
C SER A 60 -6.43 2.37 -5.44
N VAL A 61 -6.19 3.65 -5.14
CA VAL A 61 -6.74 4.77 -5.93
C VAL A 61 -6.13 4.78 -7.34
N ALA A 62 -4.81 4.59 -7.45
CA ALA A 62 -4.13 4.49 -8.75
C ALA A 62 -4.65 3.30 -9.57
N PHE A 63 -4.83 2.15 -8.94
CA PHE A 63 -5.47 0.97 -9.53
C PHE A 63 -6.88 1.28 -10.03
N SER A 64 -7.70 1.95 -9.21
CA SER A 64 -9.07 2.32 -9.56
C SER A 64 -9.14 3.31 -10.72
N PHE A 65 -8.16 4.20 -10.84
CA PHE A 65 -8.00 5.05 -12.02
C PHE A 65 -7.65 4.21 -13.25
N ALA A 66 -6.71 3.27 -13.14
CA ALA A 66 -6.32 2.39 -14.24
C ALA A 66 -7.50 1.53 -14.74
N VAL A 67 -8.25 0.90 -13.82
CA VAL A 67 -9.46 0.14 -14.17
C VAL A 67 -10.51 1.04 -14.83
N GLY A 68 -10.75 2.22 -14.29
CA GLY A 68 -11.68 3.19 -14.88
C GLY A 68 -11.29 3.58 -16.31
N ALA A 69 -10.00 3.83 -16.54
CA ALA A 69 -9.47 4.16 -17.86
C ALA A 69 -9.59 2.99 -18.86
N LEU A 70 -9.36 1.77 -18.40
CA LEU A 70 -9.54 0.55 -19.23
C LEU A 70 -11.00 0.36 -19.63
N LEU A 71 -11.94 0.48 -18.70
CA LEU A 71 -13.36 0.28 -18.94
C LEU A 71 -13.95 1.34 -19.88
N THR A 72 -13.49 2.60 -19.74
CA THR A 72 -13.97 3.71 -20.59
C THR A 72 -13.13 3.87 -21.84
N ARG A 73 -12.02 3.15 -21.96
CA ARG A 73 -11.02 3.28 -23.05
C ARG A 73 -10.48 4.72 -23.19
N GLN A 74 -10.44 5.46 -22.09
CA GLN A 74 -9.98 6.86 -22.06
C GLN A 74 -8.69 6.96 -21.23
N VAL A 75 -7.57 6.94 -21.94
CA VAL A 75 -6.23 7.12 -21.38
C VAL A 75 -5.66 8.40 -21.94
N THR A 76 -5.94 9.51 -21.29
CA THR A 76 -5.64 10.86 -21.75
C THR A 76 -4.65 11.57 -20.83
N PRO A 77 -4.00 12.68 -21.26
CA PRO A 77 -3.21 13.52 -20.36
C PRO A 77 -3.98 14.01 -19.12
N ASP A 78 -5.29 14.28 -19.26
CA ASP A 78 -6.15 14.68 -18.12
C ASP A 78 -6.32 13.56 -17.10
N PHE A 79 -6.47 12.33 -17.56
CA PHE A 79 -6.46 11.16 -16.70
C PHE A 79 -5.17 11.09 -15.87
N ALA A 80 -4.00 11.28 -16.50
CA ALA A 80 -2.72 11.24 -15.82
C ALA A 80 -2.57 12.41 -14.82
N ARG A 81 -3.01 13.61 -15.19
CA ARG A 81 -3.02 14.76 -14.27
C ARG A 81 -3.90 14.54 -13.04
N ALA A 82 -5.07 13.93 -13.24
CA ALA A 82 -5.98 13.62 -12.13
C ALA A 82 -5.46 12.52 -11.20
N MET A 83 -4.79 11.48 -11.74
CA MET A 83 -4.24 10.36 -10.97
C MET A 83 -2.97 10.74 -10.21
N ARG A 84 -2.09 11.56 -10.80
CA ARG A 84 -0.74 11.86 -10.28
C ARG A 84 -0.68 12.32 -8.82
N PRO A 85 -1.52 13.24 -8.32
CA PRO A 85 -1.46 13.69 -6.93
C PRO A 85 -1.75 12.56 -5.94
N TRP A 86 -2.62 11.62 -6.27
CA TRP A 86 -2.93 10.45 -5.45
C TRP A 86 -1.75 9.49 -5.37
N VAL A 87 -1.12 9.21 -6.51
CA VAL A 87 0.09 8.38 -6.54
C VAL A 87 1.23 9.03 -5.78
N LEU A 88 1.42 10.35 -5.92
CA LEU A 88 2.44 11.09 -5.18
C LEU A 88 2.19 11.03 -3.67
N GLY A 89 0.95 11.24 -3.23
CA GLY A 89 0.59 11.13 -1.81
C GLY A 89 0.88 9.72 -1.26
N ALA A 90 0.46 8.68 -1.97
CA ALA A 90 0.73 7.29 -1.59
C ALA A 90 2.24 6.99 -1.55
N TRP A 91 3.00 7.45 -2.52
CA TRP A 91 4.44 7.27 -2.59
C TRP A 91 5.18 7.99 -1.45
N VAL A 92 4.78 9.22 -1.10
CA VAL A 92 5.34 9.96 0.04
C VAL A 92 5.09 9.21 1.35
N LEU A 93 3.86 8.74 1.57
CA LEU A 93 3.49 7.99 2.76
C LEU A 93 4.25 6.66 2.85
N LEU A 94 4.40 5.93 1.73
CA LEU A 94 5.25 4.74 1.68
C LEU A 94 6.70 5.06 2.01
N THR A 95 7.25 6.13 1.46
CA THR A 95 8.64 6.56 1.72
C THR A 95 8.86 6.84 3.20
N ILE A 96 7.97 7.62 3.81
CA ILE A 96 8.03 7.92 5.24
C ILE A 96 7.85 6.64 6.07
N GLY A 97 6.87 5.80 5.72
CA GLY A 97 6.60 4.56 6.43
C GLY A 97 7.76 3.58 6.36
N ILE A 98 8.35 3.36 5.19
CA ILE A 98 9.53 2.50 5.01
C ILE A 98 10.72 3.04 5.83
N THR A 99 11.01 4.33 5.72
CA THR A 99 12.11 4.97 6.46
C THR A 99 11.92 4.87 7.97
N ALA A 100 10.71 5.13 8.47
CA ALA A 100 10.40 5.01 9.89
C ALA A 100 10.53 3.56 10.39
N GLY A 101 10.11 2.59 9.58
CA GLY A 101 10.24 1.17 9.90
C GLY A 101 11.69 0.71 9.94
N SER A 102 12.49 1.12 8.97
CA SER A 102 13.93 0.83 8.95
C SER A 102 14.64 1.43 10.16
N TYR A 103 14.28 2.67 10.52
CA TYR A 103 14.83 3.32 11.72
C TYR A 103 14.44 2.58 13.01
N TRP A 104 13.16 2.21 13.16
CA TRP A 104 12.68 1.43 14.29
C TRP A 104 13.40 0.08 14.40
N ALA A 105 13.53 -0.67 13.30
CA ALA A 105 14.23 -1.94 13.27
C ALA A 105 15.71 -1.81 13.69
N TYR A 106 16.34 -0.72 13.28
CA TYR A 106 17.74 -0.46 13.61
C TYR A 106 17.99 -0.33 15.12
N TYR A 107 17.21 0.50 15.82
CA TYR A 107 17.48 0.75 17.24
C TYR A 107 16.75 -0.22 18.17
N GLU A 108 15.57 -0.72 17.80
CA GLU A 108 14.75 -1.57 18.68
C GLU A 108 15.09 -3.05 18.51
N LEU A 109 15.27 -3.52 17.28
CA LEU A 109 15.61 -4.91 17.01
C LEU A 109 17.09 -5.20 17.06
N GLY A 110 17.93 -4.17 17.09
CA GLY A 110 19.39 -4.31 17.18
C GLY A 110 20.01 -5.00 15.97
N TRP A 111 19.41 -4.86 14.79
CA TRP A 111 19.89 -5.54 13.58
C TRP A 111 21.21 -5.00 13.03
N GLY A 112 21.75 -3.93 13.56
CA GLY A 112 23.08 -3.42 13.20
C GLY A 112 23.17 -2.69 11.86
N GLY A 113 22.04 -2.48 11.15
CA GLY A 113 21.95 -1.77 9.87
C GLY A 113 20.55 -1.29 9.57
N TRP A 114 20.43 -0.48 8.51
CA TRP A 114 19.17 0.14 8.10
C TRP A 114 18.30 -0.75 7.20
N TRP A 115 18.88 -1.78 6.59
CA TRP A 115 18.21 -2.62 5.63
C TRP A 115 18.80 -4.03 5.60
N PHE A 116 17.97 -5.04 5.67
CA PHE A 116 18.38 -6.44 5.80
C PHE A 116 17.86 -7.35 4.69
N TRP A 117 17.12 -6.79 3.75
CA TRP A 117 16.52 -7.57 2.67
C TRP A 117 15.59 -8.68 3.18
N ASP A 118 14.96 -8.47 4.32
CA ASP A 118 13.99 -9.42 4.83
C ASP A 118 12.68 -9.40 4.00
N PRO A 119 11.80 -10.40 4.15
CA PRO A 119 10.54 -10.45 3.41
C PRO A 119 9.65 -9.23 3.66
N VAL A 120 9.64 -8.65 4.86
CA VAL A 120 8.80 -7.49 5.21
C VAL A 120 9.29 -6.24 4.52
N GLU A 121 10.60 -5.99 4.57
CA GLU A 121 11.24 -4.87 3.88
C GLU A 121 11.03 -4.95 2.37
N ASN A 122 11.29 -6.12 1.78
CA ASN A 122 11.11 -6.34 0.34
C ASN A 122 9.64 -6.19 -0.08
N ALA A 123 8.69 -6.63 0.75
CA ALA A 123 7.26 -6.47 0.51
C ALA A 123 6.86 -4.99 0.41
N SER A 124 7.53 -4.11 1.14
CA SER A 124 7.28 -2.66 1.08
C SER A 124 8.02 -1.98 -0.07
N LEU A 125 9.22 -2.45 -0.41
CA LEU A 125 10.06 -1.89 -1.46
C LEU A 125 9.46 -2.11 -2.86
N MET A 126 8.90 -3.29 -3.13
CA MET A 126 8.34 -3.61 -4.45
C MET A 126 7.26 -2.63 -4.92
N PRO A 127 6.18 -2.36 -4.15
CA PRO A 127 5.17 -1.37 -4.55
C PRO A 127 5.73 0.05 -4.60
N TRP A 128 6.69 0.40 -3.76
CA TRP A 128 7.36 1.69 -3.80
C TRP A 128 8.12 1.92 -5.11
N LEU A 129 8.88 0.92 -5.59
CA LEU A 129 9.57 0.97 -6.89
C LEU A 129 8.57 1.08 -8.05
N ALA A 130 7.49 0.28 -8.02
CA ALA A 130 6.45 0.35 -9.03
C ALA A 130 5.73 1.70 -9.04
N ALA A 131 5.45 2.29 -7.87
CA ALA A 131 4.86 3.60 -7.74
C ALA A 131 5.81 4.72 -8.21
N THR A 132 7.13 4.57 -7.99
CA THR A 132 8.14 5.48 -8.54
C THR A 132 8.10 5.48 -10.07
N ALA A 133 8.11 4.31 -10.68
CA ALA A 133 7.99 4.17 -12.13
C ALA A 133 6.65 4.74 -12.65
N LEU A 134 5.55 4.52 -11.91
CA LEU A 134 4.24 5.07 -12.23
C LEU A 134 4.23 6.60 -12.21
N LEU A 135 4.86 7.24 -11.22
CA LEU A 135 4.96 8.70 -11.13
C LEU A 135 5.66 9.30 -12.36
N HIS A 136 6.76 8.67 -12.79
CA HIS A 136 7.47 9.08 -14.00
C HIS A 136 6.63 8.88 -15.26
N SER A 137 6.02 7.70 -15.41
CA SER A 137 5.15 7.38 -16.55
C SER A 137 3.94 8.32 -16.64
N ALA A 138 3.27 8.58 -15.51
CA ALA A 138 2.15 9.52 -15.42
C ALA A 138 2.57 10.96 -15.74
N SER A 139 3.78 11.38 -15.36
CA SER A 139 4.31 12.70 -15.67
C SER A 139 4.58 12.87 -17.17
N VAL A 140 5.10 11.82 -17.83
CA VAL A 140 5.30 11.81 -19.28
C VAL A 140 3.97 11.78 -20.01
N LEU A 141 3.01 10.98 -19.56
CA LEU A 141 1.67 10.96 -20.16
C LEU A 141 0.97 12.32 -20.03
N ALA A 142 1.07 12.97 -18.88
CA ALA A 142 0.45 14.27 -18.63
C ALA A 142 1.02 15.41 -19.51
N SER A 143 2.32 15.33 -19.86
CA SER A 143 3.02 16.41 -20.58
C SER A 143 3.21 16.13 -22.08
N ARG A 144 3.42 14.87 -22.46
CA ARG A 144 3.80 14.48 -23.84
C ARG A 144 2.82 13.52 -24.51
N ASP A 145 1.75 13.14 -23.82
CA ASP A 145 0.75 12.17 -24.29
C ASP A 145 1.37 10.81 -24.73
N ALA A 146 2.42 10.39 -24.04
CA ALA A 146 3.13 9.14 -24.30
C ALA A 146 3.08 8.20 -23.10
N LEU A 147 3.47 6.94 -23.27
CA LEU A 147 3.51 5.90 -22.24
C LEU A 147 2.13 5.49 -21.66
N ARG A 148 1.05 5.62 -22.44
CA ARG A 148 -0.32 5.31 -22.00
C ARG A 148 -0.45 3.90 -21.41
N THR A 149 0.02 2.88 -22.12
CA THR A 149 -0.03 1.49 -21.69
C THR A 149 0.81 1.27 -20.43
N TRP A 150 2.01 1.82 -20.35
CA TRP A 150 2.87 1.72 -19.18
C TRP A 150 2.24 2.34 -17.94
N THR A 151 1.60 3.49 -18.07
CA THR A 151 0.92 4.16 -16.96
C THR A 151 -0.20 3.29 -16.38
N ILE A 152 -1.00 2.64 -17.23
CA ILE A 152 -2.05 1.73 -16.78
C ILE A 152 -1.43 0.48 -16.12
N MET A 153 -0.49 -0.16 -16.80
CA MET A 153 0.15 -1.38 -16.27
C MET A 153 0.80 -1.13 -14.90
N LEU A 154 1.55 -0.04 -14.77
CA LEU A 154 2.20 0.31 -13.50
C LEU A 154 1.20 0.65 -12.41
N GLY A 155 0.05 1.25 -12.74
CA GLY A 155 -1.02 1.49 -11.78
C GLY A 155 -1.62 0.18 -11.23
N VAL A 156 -1.78 -0.83 -12.09
CA VAL A 156 -2.22 -2.16 -11.68
C VAL A 156 -1.13 -2.87 -10.89
N VAL A 157 0.10 -2.88 -11.39
CA VAL A 157 1.24 -3.56 -10.76
C VAL A 157 1.54 -3.01 -9.37
N ALA A 158 1.56 -1.69 -9.18
CA ALA A 158 1.87 -1.07 -7.90
C ALA A 158 0.91 -1.53 -6.79
N PHE A 159 -0.40 -1.55 -7.07
CA PHE A 159 -1.38 -2.04 -6.11
C PHE A 159 -1.32 -3.56 -5.93
N SER A 160 -1.15 -4.32 -7.01
CA SER A 160 -1.01 -5.79 -6.93
C SER A 160 0.19 -6.18 -6.09
N MET A 161 1.33 -5.49 -6.23
CA MET A 161 2.52 -5.74 -5.41
C MET A 161 2.28 -5.42 -3.93
N SER A 162 1.51 -4.37 -3.61
CA SER A 162 1.15 -4.07 -2.22
C SER A 162 0.28 -5.18 -1.60
N MET A 163 -0.64 -5.76 -2.37
CA MET A 163 -1.48 -6.88 -1.93
C MET A 163 -0.66 -8.16 -1.73
N VAL A 164 0.20 -8.49 -2.69
CA VAL A 164 1.11 -9.65 -2.58
C VAL A 164 2.04 -9.48 -1.38
N GLY A 165 2.60 -8.28 -1.19
CA GLY A 165 3.45 -7.98 -0.05
C GLY A 165 2.72 -8.18 1.29
N THR A 166 1.50 -7.66 1.41
CA THR A 166 0.68 -7.85 2.62
C THR A 166 0.41 -9.32 2.89
N PHE A 167 0.10 -10.10 1.85
CA PHE A 167 -0.14 -11.53 1.98
C PHE A 167 1.12 -12.30 2.43
N LEU A 168 2.28 -12.01 1.85
CA LEU A 168 3.55 -12.67 2.19
C LEU A 168 4.00 -12.39 3.63
N VAL A 169 3.65 -11.22 4.17
CA VAL A 169 4.05 -10.81 5.53
C VAL A 169 3.09 -11.37 6.59
N ARG A 170 1.85 -11.71 6.22
CA ARG A 170 0.78 -12.11 7.15
C ARG A 170 0.27 -13.54 6.96
N SER A 171 0.84 -14.29 6.04
CA SER A 171 0.51 -15.73 5.83
C SER A 171 1.21 -16.64 6.84
#